data_eab87c7f6fa875afcbee9c42da42c05b
#
_entry.id   eab87c7f6fa875afcbee9c42da42c05b
#
_cell.length_a   1.000
_cell.length_b   1.000
_cell.length_c   1.000
_cell.angle_alpha   90.00
_cell.angle_beta   90.00
_cell.angle_gamma   90.00
#
_symmetry.space_group_name_H-M   'P 1'
#
loop_
_entity.id
_entity.type
_entity.pdbx_description
1 polymer ?
#
loop_
_entity_poly.entity_id
_entity_poly.type
_entity_poly.pdbx_seq_one_letter_code
_entity_poly.pdbx_strand_id
1 'polypeptide(L)'
;MFSAIKLVQREIGPTHISADIGCHSFATFAPFSLGNSILGYGMSLASAAAVTPNMERRPIAIMGDGGFWHNGLITGVASNLFNKGDGVLIVMQNGYASATGQQYIPSSTTSRDGPTPGVDIEQTLKSMGVKWLRTVRTYSVSVMVKTLKEAMKTAEKGLKVIIADGECQLARQRRVRAEDAVKLERGERVTRTRYGVDDEICTGDHSCIRLSGCPSLTVKPSPDPLRTDPVATVIESCVGCGLCGEVAHAAVLCPSFYRAEIVRNATAWDRALFRLRQTVIGWLGGYNGKVAA
;
A
#
# COMPACT_ATOMS: atom_id res chain seq x y z
N MET A 1 -3.93 0.95 1.39
CA MET A 1 -4.90 2.00 1.74
C MET A 1 -6.07 2.06 0.75
N PHE A 2 -5.91 2.36 -0.54
CA PHE A 2 -7.02 2.52 -1.51
C PHE A 2 -7.93 1.29 -1.59
N SER A 3 -7.35 0.09 -1.62
CA SER A 3 -8.10 -1.16 -1.54
C SER A 3 -9.00 -1.24 -0.30
N ALA A 4 -8.49 -0.78 0.86
CA ALA A 4 -9.26 -0.75 2.10
C ALA A 4 -10.44 0.22 2.00
N ILE A 5 -10.25 1.40 1.40
CA ILE A 5 -11.35 2.36 1.16
C ILE A 5 -12.42 1.72 0.28
N LYS A 6 -12.03 1.05 -0.82
CA LYS A 6 -13.00 0.34 -1.68
C LYS A 6 -13.78 -0.72 -0.94
N LEU A 7 -13.12 -1.51 -0.08
CA LEU A 7 -13.77 -2.53 0.73
C LEU A 7 -14.74 -1.92 1.74
N VAL A 8 -14.34 -0.82 2.41
CA VAL A 8 -15.22 -0.11 3.34
C VAL A 8 -16.42 0.48 2.62
N GLN A 9 -16.24 1.12 1.46
CA GLN A 9 -17.36 1.67 0.67
C GLN A 9 -18.35 0.61 0.20
N ARG A 10 -17.91 -0.63 -0.04
CA ARG A 10 -18.83 -1.74 -0.35
C ARG A 10 -19.80 -2.07 0.79
N GLU A 11 -19.37 -1.85 2.04
CA GLU A 11 -20.20 -2.15 3.22
C GLU A 11 -21.04 -0.96 3.69
N ILE A 12 -20.44 0.23 3.72
CA ILE A 12 -21.11 1.42 4.27
C ILE A 12 -21.72 2.33 3.21
N GLY A 13 -21.51 2.04 1.94
CA GLY A 13 -21.89 2.87 0.82
C GLY A 13 -20.85 3.93 0.44
N PRO A 14 -21.07 4.67 -0.66
CA PRO A 14 -20.15 5.66 -1.17
C PRO A 14 -19.93 6.79 -0.17
N THR A 15 -18.70 7.29 -0.13
CA THR A 15 -18.27 8.43 0.69
C THR A 15 -17.55 9.42 -0.19
N HIS A 16 -17.68 10.71 0.10
CA HIS A 16 -16.90 11.73 -0.59
C HIS A 16 -15.42 11.61 -0.24
N ILE A 17 -14.57 11.64 -1.25
CA ILE A 17 -13.12 11.61 -1.10
C ILE A 17 -12.50 12.85 -1.73
N SER A 18 -11.90 13.69 -0.90
CA SER A 18 -11.05 14.79 -1.33
C SER A 18 -9.61 14.32 -1.37
N ALA A 19 -9.08 14.15 -2.58
CA ALA A 19 -7.68 13.80 -2.78
C ALA A 19 -6.81 15.06 -2.86
N ASP A 20 -5.52 14.88 -2.60
CA ASP A 20 -4.52 15.91 -2.74
C ASP A 20 -3.68 15.67 -4.01
N ILE A 21 -2.83 16.63 -4.37
CA ILE A 21 -1.86 16.48 -5.45
C ILE A 21 -0.70 15.60 -4.97
N GLY A 22 -0.41 14.54 -5.70
CA GLY A 22 0.66 13.59 -5.39
C GLY A 22 0.49 12.26 -6.12
N CYS A 23 1.37 11.28 -5.85
CA CYS A 23 1.25 9.93 -6.44
C CYS A 23 -0.11 9.27 -6.13
N HIS A 24 -0.70 9.61 -4.99
CA HIS A 24 -2.00 9.09 -4.56
C HIS A 24 -3.19 9.65 -5.37
N SER A 25 -3.03 10.77 -6.06
CA SER A 25 -4.08 11.30 -6.94
C SER A 25 -4.38 10.38 -8.13
N PHE A 26 -3.44 9.53 -8.53
CA PHE A 26 -3.69 8.51 -9.56
C PHE A 26 -4.73 7.45 -9.15
N ALA A 27 -5.12 7.39 -7.86
CA ALA A 27 -6.25 6.56 -7.44
C ALA A 27 -7.61 7.03 -7.99
N THR A 28 -7.69 8.21 -8.62
CA THR A 28 -8.88 8.66 -9.37
C THR A 28 -9.14 7.81 -10.61
N PHE A 29 -8.11 7.15 -11.14
CA PHE A 29 -8.23 6.23 -12.25
C PHE A 29 -8.57 4.80 -11.81
N ALA A 30 -8.99 3.98 -12.78
CA ALA A 30 -9.17 2.54 -12.54
C ALA A 30 -7.85 1.89 -12.07
N PRO A 31 -7.93 0.87 -11.22
CA PRO A 31 -9.13 0.18 -10.75
C PRO A 31 -9.77 0.83 -9.51
N PHE A 32 -9.19 1.86 -8.93
CA PHE A 32 -9.69 2.45 -7.70
C PHE A 32 -10.87 3.39 -7.92
N SER A 33 -10.76 4.30 -8.88
CA SER A 33 -11.76 5.33 -9.16
C SER A 33 -12.19 6.08 -7.89
N LEU A 34 -11.19 6.50 -7.10
CA LEU A 34 -11.34 7.20 -5.83
C LEU A 34 -10.87 8.64 -5.99
N GLY A 35 -11.67 9.59 -5.52
CA GLY A 35 -11.35 11.03 -5.58
C GLY A 35 -12.45 11.80 -6.30
N ASN A 36 -13.23 12.55 -5.52
CA ASN A 36 -14.32 13.39 -6.02
C ASN A 36 -13.84 14.84 -6.26
N SER A 37 -12.80 15.26 -5.56
CA SER A 37 -12.19 16.58 -5.72
C SER A 37 -10.67 16.52 -5.54
N ILE A 38 -9.94 17.32 -6.34
CA ILE A 38 -8.50 17.55 -6.23
C ILE A 38 -8.28 19.04 -6.51
N LEU A 39 -8.03 19.85 -5.47
CA LEU A 39 -7.98 21.30 -5.62
C LEU A 39 -6.57 21.90 -5.55
N GLY A 40 -5.67 21.35 -4.73
CA GLY A 40 -4.33 21.88 -4.56
C GLY A 40 -3.50 21.09 -3.57
N TYR A 41 -2.19 21.32 -3.57
CA TYR A 41 -1.23 20.60 -2.74
C TYR A 41 -1.40 20.94 -1.25
N GLY A 42 -1.74 19.96 -0.42
CA GLY A 42 -2.10 20.12 0.99
C GLY A 42 -3.54 20.58 1.24
N MET A 43 -4.40 20.66 0.20
CA MET A 43 -5.74 21.22 0.29
C MET A 43 -6.86 20.19 0.50
N SER A 44 -6.56 18.89 0.54
CA SER A 44 -7.59 17.86 0.59
C SER A 44 -8.51 17.97 1.81
N LEU A 45 -7.97 18.26 3.01
CA LEU A 45 -8.78 18.40 4.22
C LEU A 45 -9.65 19.65 4.20
N ALA A 46 -9.15 20.76 3.67
CA ALA A 46 -9.95 21.97 3.50
C ALA A 46 -11.09 21.74 2.50
N SER A 47 -10.80 21.05 1.39
CA SER A 47 -11.81 20.63 0.41
C SER A 47 -12.87 19.71 1.01
N ALA A 48 -12.46 18.72 1.80
CA ALA A 48 -13.37 17.83 2.52
C ALA A 48 -14.26 18.61 3.51
N ALA A 49 -13.69 19.57 4.24
CA ALA A 49 -14.43 20.40 5.18
C ALA A 49 -15.52 21.23 4.50
N ALA A 50 -15.24 21.74 3.30
CA ALA A 50 -16.20 22.55 2.53
C ALA A 50 -17.46 21.75 2.12
N VAL A 51 -17.34 20.47 1.87
CA VAL A 51 -18.48 19.61 1.47
C VAL A 51 -19.18 18.95 2.66
N THR A 52 -18.56 18.91 3.84
CA THR A 52 -19.08 18.25 5.04
C THR A 52 -20.53 18.60 5.37
N PRO A 53 -21.00 19.88 5.31
CA PRO A 53 -22.37 20.25 5.65
C PRO A 53 -23.44 19.55 4.79
N ASN A 54 -23.07 19.12 3.57
CA ASN A 54 -23.95 18.50 2.60
C ASN A 54 -23.83 16.98 2.55
N MET A 55 -23.03 16.37 3.45
CA MET A 55 -22.74 14.94 3.45
C MET A 55 -23.40 14.24 4.64
N GLU A 56 -24.09 13.14 4.37
CA GLU A 56 -24.62 12.26 5.41
C GLU A 56 -23.52 11.49 6.16
N ARG A 57 -22.41 11.24 5.47
CA ARG A 57 -21.24 10.52 6.00
C ARG A 57 -20.04 11.41 6.06
N ARG A 58 -19.14 11.11 7.02
CA ARG A 58 -17.85 11.80 7.12
C ARG A 58 -17.11 11.75 5.78
N PRO A 59 -16.72 12.88 5.20
CA PRO A 59 -15.83 12.86 4.03
C PRO A 59 -14.45 12.38 4.44
N ILE A 60 -13.74 11.78 3.48
CA ILE A 60 -12.36 11.34 3.64
C ILE A 60 -11.46 12.29 2.86
N ALA A 61 -10.50 12.90 3.55
CA ALA A 61 -9.41 13.63 2.92
C ALA A 61 -8.17 12.72 2.84
N ILE A 62 -7.45 12.75 1.73
CA ILE A 62 -6.22 11.99 1.54
C ILE A 62 -5.13 12.94 1.11
N MET A 63 -4.01 12.98 1.85
CA MET A 63 -2.81 13.74 1.46
C MET A 63 -1.54 12.96 1.74
N GLY A 64 -0.49 13.27 0.98
CA GLY A 64 0.86 12.81 1.31
C GLY A 64 1.49 13.65 2.44
N ASP A 65 2.51 13.10 3.07
CA ASP A 65 3.30 13.82 4.08
C ASP A 65 3.95 15.09 3.53
N GLY A 66 4.34 15.11 2.26
CA GLY A 66 4.79 16.33 1.58
C GLY A 66 3.70 17.42 1.55
N GLY A 67 2.47 17.08 1.15
CA GLY A 67 1.32 17.99 1.17
C GLY A 67 0.96 18.44 2.59
N PHE A 68 1.06 17.52 3.55
CA PHE A 68 0.85 17.80 4.96
C PHE A 68 1.77 18.92 5.46
N TRP A 69 3.07 18.82 5.22
CA TRP A 69 4.04 19.82 5.66
C TRP A 69 4.01 21.12 4.84
N HIS A 70 3.68 21.02 3.56
CA HIS A 70 3.65 22.18 2.68
C HIS A 70 2.52 23.17 3.08
N ASN A 71 1.32 22.66 3.23
CA ASN A 71 0.13 23.50 3.46
C ASN A 71 -0.92 22.81 4.36
N GLY A 72 -1.01 21.50 4.34
CA GLY A 72 -2.07 20.72 4.98
C GLY A 72 -2.14 20.87 6.49
N LEU A 73 -1.01 21.10 7.16
CA LEU A 73 -0.96 21.29 8.61
C LEU A 73 -1.73 22.54 9.04
N ILE A 74 -1.48 23.66 8.40
CA ILE A 74 -2.08 24.95 8.80
C ILE A 74 -3.45 25.14 8.18
N THR A 75 -3.56 25.09 6.85
CA THR A 75 -4.83 25.35 6.17
C THR A 75 -5.84 24.20 6.32
N GLY A 76 -5.34 22.97 6.51
CA GLY A 76 -6.16 21.79 6.72
C GLY A 76 -6.42 21.52 8.20
N VAL A 77 -5.41 21.04 8.94
CA VAL A 77 -5.58 20.52 10.30
C VAL A 77 -5.96 21.62 11.29
N ALA A 78 -5.16 22.71 11.37
CA ALA A 78 -5.43 23.79 12.32
C ALA A 78 -6.81 24.42 12.08
N SER A 79 -7.14 24.71 10.83
CA SER A 79 -8.45 25.27 10.46
C SER A 79 -9.60 24.31 10.75
N ASN A 80 -9.42 23.01 10.50
CA ASN A 80 -10.44 22.01 10.79
C ASN A 80 -10.70 21.88 12.29
N LEU A 81 -9.65 21.85 13.12
CA LEU A 81 -9.76 21.82 14.57
C LEU A 81 -10.44 23.08 15.11
N PHE A 82 -10.06 24.26 14.62
CA PHE A 82 -10.67 25.54 14.99
C PHE A 82 -12.18 25.55 14.70
N ASN A 83 -12.58 25.08 13.53
CA ASN A 83 -13.97 25.01 13.09
C ASN A 83 -14.73 23.77 13.61
N LYS A 84 -14.11 22.95 14.46
CA LYS A 84 -14.71 21.72 15.01
C LYS A 84 -15.22 20.74 13.92
N GLY A 85 -14.50 20.66 12.81
CA GLY A 85 -14.85 19.79 11.68
C GLY A 85 -14.86 18.32 12.05
N ASP A 86 -15.78 17.55 11.47
CA ASP A 86 -15.96 16.10 11.72
C ASP A 86 -15.75 15.31 10.42
N GLY A 87 -14.50 15.03 10.09
CA GLY A 87 -14.07 14.26 8.92
C GLY A 87 -12.97 13.27 9.23
N VAL A 88 -12.55 12.53 8.24
CA VAL A 88 -11.41 11.59 8.32
C VAL A 88 -10.28 12.11 7.43
N LEU A 89 -9.12 12.35 8.01
CA LEU A 89 -7.88 12.65 7.30
C LEU A 89 -7.01 11.40 7.25
N ILE A 90 -6.53 11.03 6.07
CA ILE A 90 -5.51 10.01 5.88
C ILE A 90 -4.23 10.71 5.40
N VAL A 91 -3.19 10.66 6.23
CA VAL A 91 -1.84 11.12 5.86
C VAL A 91 -1.02 9.92 5.40
N MET A 92 -0.62 9.93 4.14
CA MET A 92 0.28 8.90 3.58
C MET A 92 1.72 9.27 3.89
N GLN A 93 2.27 8.65 4.92
CA GLN A 93 3.63 8.90 5.38
C GLN A 93 4.62 7.97 4.68
N ASN A 94 5.52 8.55 3.90
CA ASN A 94 6.59 7.80 3.22
C ASN A 94 7.98 8.48 3.31
N GLY A 95 8.07 9.62 3.98
CA GLY A 95 9.29 10.36 4.22
C GLY A 95 9.76 11.24 3.06
N TYR A 96 8.96 11.44 2.02
CA TYR A 96 9.33 12.21 0.83
C TYR A 96 8.15 12.94 0.21
N ALA A 97 8.42 14.10 -0.43
CA ALA A 97 7.54 14.61 -1.48
C ALA A 97 7.80 13.80 -2.76
N SER A 98 7.14 12.64 -2.87
CA SER A 98 7.53 11.57 -3.81
C SER A 98 7.23 11.90 -5.27
N ALA A 99 6.10 12.57 -5.55
CA ALA A 99 5.62 12.80 -6.92
C ALA A 99 6.54 13.71 -7.74
N THR A 100 7.27 14.59 -7.09
CA THR A 100 8.13 15.60 -7.72
C THR A 100 9.62 15.26 -7.66
N GLY A 101 9.97 14.02 -7.37
CA GLY A 101 11.34 13.52 -7.42
C GLY A 101 11.94 13.10 -6.08
N GLN A 102 11.13 12.77 -5.09
CA GLN A 102 11.58 12.30 -3.78
C GLN A 102 12.36 13.37 -3.00
N GLN A 103 11.81 14.59 -2.96
CA GLN A 103 12.41 15.66 -2.17
C GLN A 103 12.26 15.39 -0.67
N TYR A 104 13.24 15.84 0.09
CA TYR A 104 13.19 15.79 1.55
C TYR A 104 12.13 16.74 2.08
N ILE A 105 11.51 16.35 3.18
CA ILE A 105 10.44 17.07 3.88
C ILE A 105 10.77 17.11 5.38
N PRO A 106 10.11 17.92 6.19
CA PRO A 106 10.40 18.01 7.63
C PRO A 106 10.40 16.67 8.38
N SER A 107 9.59 15.69 7.97
CA SER A 107 9.57 14.34 8.56
C SER A 107 10.56 13.35 7.93
N SER A 108 11.40 13.76 6.98
CA SER A 108 12.46 12.89 6.45
C SER A 108 13.50 12.61 7.51
N THR A 109 14.00 11.37 7.56
CA THR A 109 15.11 10.97 8.44
C THR A 109 16.48 11.22 7.84
N THR A 110 16.52 11.77 6.62
CA THR A 110 17.73 12.15 5.89
C THR A 110 17.49 13.51 5.25
N SER A 111 18.51 14.35 5.23
CA SER A 111 18.53 15.63 4.53
C SER A 111 19.65 15.63 3.49
N ARG A 112 19.83 16.77 2.81
CA ARG A 112 20.97 16.97 1.88
C ARG A 112 22.31 16.80 2.58
N ASP A 113 22.38 17.22 3.86
CA ASP A 113 23.62 17.27 4.63
C ASP A 113 23.83 16.01 5.51
N GLY A 114 22.97 14.99 5.36
CA GLY A 114 23.08 13.73 6.07
C GLY A 114 21.86 13.38 6.92
N PRO A 115 21.99 12.43 7.86
CA PRO A 115 20.91 12.00 8.73
C PRO A 115 20.35 13.15 9.57
N THR A 116 19.02 13.15 9.73
CA THR A 116 18.29 14.13 10.56
C THR A 116 17.23 13.39 11.40
N PRO A 117 16.90 13.87 12.61
CA PRO A 117 15.88 13.22 13.43
C PRO A 117 14.47 13.26 12.79
N GLY A 118 14.22 14.18 11.87
CA GLY A 118 12.91 14.40 11.30
C GLY A 118 11.90 14.92 12.33
N VAL A 119 10.83 15.55 11.85
CA VAL A 119 9.72 15.99 12.69
C VAL A 119 8.64 14.91 12.67
N ASP A 120 8.24 14.43 13.83
CA ASP A 120 7.23 13.38 13.95
C ASP A 120 5.82 13.93 13.69
N ILE A 121 5.15 13.38 12.68
CA ILE A 121 3.78 13.79 12.29
C ILE A 121 2.78 13.43 13.40
N GLU A 122 2.91 12.26 14.01
CA GLU A 122 2.00 11.79 15.04
C GLU A 122 2.06 12.71 16.27
N GLN A 123 3.27 13.04 16.71
CA GLN A 123 3.47 13.93 17.84
C GLN A 123 3.01 15.36 17.54
N THR A 124 3.25 15.86 16.32
CA THR A 124 2.76 17.16 15.88
C THR A 124 1.24 17.22 15.94
N LEU A 125 0.54 16.22 15.43
CA LEU A 125 -0.92 16.17 15.47
C LEU A 125 -1.47 16.08 16.89
N LYS A 126 -0.84 15.29 17.77
CA LYS A 126 -1.19 15.22 19.20
C LYS A 126 -1.03 16.58 19.89
N SER A 127 0.07 17.27 19.63
CA SER A 127 0.34 18.60 20.20
C SER A 127 -0.68 19.66 19.75
N MET A 128 -1.25 19.49 18.55
CA MET A 128 -2.33 20.36 18.05
C MET A 128 -3.71 20.03 18.64
N GLY A 129 -3.84 18.93 19.40
CA GLY A 129 -5.10 18.55 20.04
C GLY A 129 -5.96 17.57 19.23
N VAL A 130 -5.40 16.88 18.23
CA VAL A 130 -6.10 15.78 17.57
C VAL A 130 -6.29 14.63 18.55
N LYS A 131 -7.55 14.33 18.89
CA LYS A 131 -7.89 13.31 19.88
C LYS A 131 -7.92 11.90 19.29
N TRP A 132 -8.58 11.73 18.16
CA TRP A 132 -8.66 10.44 17.48
C TRP A 132 -7.55 10.33 16.44
N LEU A 133 -6.53 9.55 16.76
CA LEU A 133 -5.34 9.36 15.92
C LEU A 133 -4.92 7.89 15.94
N ARG A 134 -4.67 7.33 14.75
CA ARG A 134 -4.18 5.95 14.58
C ARG A 134 -3.07 5.91 13.54
N THR A 135 -1.98 5.23 13.84
CA THR A 135 -0.91 4.93 12.88
C THR A 135 -1.05 3.49 12.42
N VAL A 136 -1.16 3.28 11.12
CA VAL A 136 -1.39 1.97 10.50
C VAL A 136 -0.41 1.76 9.37
N ARG A 137 0.21 0.58 9.33
CA ARG A 137 1.06 0.20 8.21
C ARG A 137 0.23 0.09 6.93
N THR A 138 0.59 0.83 5.89
CA THR A 138 -0.22 0.98 4.67
C THR A 138 -0.44 -0.33 3.90
N TYR A 139 0.45 -1.33 4.10
CA TYR A 139 0.37 -2.65 3.48
C TYR A 139 -0.52 -3.65 4.24
N SER A 140 -0.90 -3.38 5.48
CA SER A 140 -1.85 -4.19 6.27
C SER A 140 -3.29 -3.83 5.92
N VAL A 141 -3.83 -4.46 4.88
CA VAL A 141 -5.15 -4.08 4.33
C VAL A 141 -6.28 -4.34 5.32
N SER A 142 -6.29 -5.50 5.98
CA SER A 142 -7.33 -5.86 6.97
C SER A 142 -7.33 -4.91 8.17
N VAL A 143 -6.17 -4.53 8.68
CA VAL A 143 -6.05 -3.55 9.78
C VAL A 143 -6.55 -2.18 9.32
N MET A 144 -6.18 -1.75 8.11
CA MET A 144 -6.64 -0.48 7.54
C MET A 144 -8.17 -0.46 7.37
N VAL A 145 -8.79 -1.55 6.90
CA VAL A 145 -10.26 -1.69 6.80
C VAL A 145 -10.90 -1.51 8.18
N LYS A 146 -10.38 -2.20 9.20
CA LYS A 146 -10.89 -2.09 10.58
C LYS A 146 -10.79 -0.65 11.09
N THR A 147 -9.63 -0.02 10.92
CA THR A 147 -9.38 1.36 11.38
C THR A 147 -10.25 2.38 10.66
N LEU A 148 -10.43 2.23 9.35
CA LEU A 148 -11.34 3.09 8.57
C LEU A 148 -12.79 2.93 9.03
N LYS A 149 -13.27 1.72 9.26
CA LYS A 149 -14.61 1.47 9.80
C LYS A 149 -14.81 2.12 11.17
N GLU A 150 -13.80 2.02 12.05
CA GLU A 150 -13.79 2.69 13.35
C GLU A 150 -13.90 4.21 13.18
N ALA A 151 -13.06 4.82 12.33
CA ALA A 151 -13.08 6.25 12.06
C ALA A 151 -14.43 6.74 11.50
N MET A 152 -15.05 5.94 10.63
CA MET A 152 -16.33 6.29 10.00
C MET A 152 -17.53 6.14 10.95
N LYS A 153 -17.48 5.18 11.88
CA LYS A 153 -18.63 4.82 12.73
C LYS A 153 -18.57 5.38 14.16
N THR A 154 -17.40 5.82 14.64
CA THR A 154 -17.26 6.33 16.04
C THR A 154 -18.22 7.48 16.31
N ALA A 155 -18.83 7.49 17.51
CA ALA A 155 -19.66 8.60 17.97
C ALA A 155 -18.83 9.82 18.39
N GLU A 156 -17.52 9.67 18.54
CA GLU A 156 -16.61 10.76 18.89
C GLU A 156 -16.64 11.83 17.79
N LYS A 157 -16.87 13.07 18.17
CA LYS A 157 -16.89 14.22 17.25
C LYS A 157 -15.47 14.77 17.05
N GLY A 158 -15.28 15.51 15.95
CA GLY A 158 -14.01 16.15 15.60
C GLY A 158 -13.22 15.38 14.56
N LEU A 159 -12.05 15.87 14.23
CA LEU A 159 -11.16 15.31 13.20
C LEU A 159 -10.61 13.94 13.64
N LYS A 160 -10.75 12.94 12.78
CA LYS A 160 -10.09 11.63 12.89
C LYS A 160 -8.91 11.62 11.95
N VAL A 161 -7.74 11.23 12.44
CA VAL A 161 -6.55 11.13 11.60
C VAL A 161 -6.02 9.70 11.58
N ILE A 162 -5.76 9.20 10.39
CA ILE A 162 -5.08 7.94 10.15
C ILE A 162 -3.75 8.24 9.47
N ILE A 163 -2.65 7.92 10.11
CA ILE A 163 -1.33 7.95 9.48
C ILE A 163 -1.12 6.60 8.82
N ALA A 164 -1.13 6.58 7.48
CA ALA A 164 -0.87 5.40 6.67
C ALA A 164 0.63 5.33 6.39
N ASP A 165 1.36 4.66 7.30
CA ASP A 165 2.81 4.56 7.24
C ASP A 165 3.27 3.49 6.25
N GLY A 166 4.22 3.84 5.39
CA GLY A 166 4.81 2.91 4.44
C GLY A 166 5.82 3.53 3.50
N GLU A 167 6.97 2.89 3.36
CA GLU A 167 8.05 3.34 2.50
C GLU A 167 7.59 3.55 1.05
N CYS A 168 8.07 4.62 0.41
CA CYS A 168 7.89 4.85 -1.01
C CYS A 168 8.52 3.71 -1.83
N GLN A 169 7.72 2.96 -2.59
CA GLN A 169 8.23 1.81 -3.36
C GLN A 169 9.22 2.20 -4.44
N LEU A 170 9.09 3.39 -5.04
CA LEU A 170 10.07 3.86 -6.02
C LEU A 170 11.43 4.12 -5.36
N ALA A 171 11.45 4.80 -4.21
CA ALA A 171 12.68 5.03 -3.44
C ALA A 171 13.33 3.70 -3.02
N ARG A 172 12.52 2.80 -2.45
CA ARG A 172 12.96 1.47 -2.05
C ARG A 172 13.56 0.69 -3.21
N GLN A 173 12.90 0.65 -4.37
CA GLN A 173 13.38 -0.11 -5.52
C GLN A 173 14.69 0.48 -6.10
N ARG A 174 14.84 1.80 -6.13
CA ARG A 174 16.09 2.44 -6.55
C ARG A 174 17.24 2.06 -5.64
N ARG A 175 17.05 2.14 -4.32
CA ARG A 175 18.05 1.78 -3.32
C ARG A 175 18.41 0.30 -3.40
N VAL A 176 17.43 -0.60 -3.32
CA VAL A 176 17.64 -2.05 -3.34
C VAL A 176 18.31 -2.52 -4.63
N ARG A 177 17.95 -1.96 -5.78
CA ARG A 177 18.60 -2.31 -7.06
C ARG A 177 20.07 -1.91 -7.10
N ALA A 178 20.41 -0.72 -6.59
CA ALA A 178 21.79 -0.28 -6.52
C ALA A 178 22.63 -1.13 -5.56
N GLU A 179 22.11 -1.41 -4.36
CA GLU A 179 22.77 -2.28 -3.38
C GLU A 179 22.99 -3.71 -3.92
N ASP A 180 21.96 -4.28 -4.56
CA ASP A 180 22.02 -5.62 -5.15
C ASP A 180 23.00 -5.69 -6.32
N ALA A 181 23.09 -4.64 -7.16
CA ALA A 181 24.04 -4.61 -8.26
C ALA A 181 25.48 -4.71 -7.75
N VAL A 182 25.83 -3.90 -6.75
CA VAL A 182 27.17 -3.95 -6.12
C VAL A 182 27.48 -5.32 -5.52
N LYS A 183 26.50 -5.95 -4.83
CA LYS A 183 26.67 -7.30 -4.27
C LYS A 183 26.86 -8.34 -5.36
N LEU A 184 26.08 -8.27 -6.44
CA LEU A 184 26.18 -9.21 -7.57
C LEU A 184 27.52 -9.12 -8.27
N GLU A 185 28.07 -7.91 -8.48
CA GLU A 185 29.41 -7.69 -9.06
C GLU A 185 30.52 -8.30 -8.20
N ARG A 186 30.33 -8.31 -6.86
CA ARG A 186 31.26 -8.94 -5.91
C ARG A 186 31.07 -10.45 -5.77
N GLY A 187 30.12 -11.04 -6.50
CA GLY A 187 29.79 -12.44 -6.35
C GLY A 187 29.07 -12.79 -5.05
N GLU A 188 28.61 -11.80 -4.30
CA GLU A 188 27.89 -11.98 -3.04
C GLU A 188 26.48 -12.55 -3.26
N ARG A 189 26.00 -13.31 -2.27
CA ARG A 189 24.65 -13.87 -2.28
C ARG A 189 23.60 -12.77 -2.19
N VAL A 190 22.65 -12.75 -3.14
CA VAL A 190 21.51 -11.83 -3.14
C VAL A 190 20.21 -12.63 -3.12
N THR A 191 19.30 -12.27 -2.21
CA THR A 191 17.96 -12.89 -2.12
C THR A 191 16.89 -11.85 -2.38
N ARG A 192 15.98 -12.14 -3.31
CA ARG A 192 14.83 -11.28 -3.63
C ARG A 192 13.53 -12.02 -3.38
N THR A 193 12.66 -11.41 -2.58
CA THR A 193 11.28 -11.89 -2.39
C THR A 193 10.47 -11.63 -3.66
N ARG A 194 9.70 -12.63 -4.05
CA ARG A 194 8.68 -12.56 -5.11
C ARG A 194 7.38 -13.15 -4.60
N TYR A 195 6.30 -12.78 -5.23
CA TYR A 195 5.00 -13.41 -5.00
C TYR A 195 4.54 -14.08 -6.27
N GLY A 196 3.81 -15.17 -6.13
CA GLY A 196 3.19 -15.90 -7.22
C GLY A 196 1.77 -16.28 -6.86
N VAL A 197 1.06 -16.80 -7.85
CA VAL A 197 -0.29 -17.33 -7.71
C VAL A 197 -0.25 -18.80 -8.11
N ASP A 198 -0.80 -19.65 -7.27
CA ASP A 198 -1.01 -21.04 -7.57
C ASP A 198 -2.23 -21.16 -8.49
N ASP A 199 -2.00 -21.64 -9.70
CA ASP A 199 -3.01 -21.73 -10.77
C ASP A 199 -4.07 -22.76 -10.47
N GLU A 200 -3.71 -23.86 -9.77
CA GLU A 200 -4.65 -24.94 -9.42
C GLU A 200 -5.64 -24.49 -8.35
N ILE A 201 -5.19 -23.61 -7.43
CA ILE A 201 -6.01 -23.08 -6.34
C ILE A 201 -6.75 -21.80 -6.73
N CYS A 202 -6.28 -21.09 -7.75
CA CYS A 202 -6.88 -19.82 -8.16
C CYS A 202 -8.31 -19.99 -8.66
N THR A 203 -9.28 -19.35 -8.01
CA THR A 203 -10.71 -19.44 -8.36
C THR A 203 -11.12 -18.61 -9.57
N GLY A 204 -10.24 -17.69 -10.04
CA GLY A 204 -10.53 -16.82 -11.18
C GLY A 204 -11.47 -15.64 -10.87
N ASP A 205 -11.75 -15.35 -9.60
CA ASP A 205 -12.61 -14.22 -9.22
C ASP A 205 -11.93 -12.85 -9.47
N HIS A 206 -10.62 -12.81 -9.55
CA HIS A 206 -9.77 -11.66 -9.84
C HIS A 206 -9.94 -10.43 -8.92
N SER A 207 -10.46 -10.58 -7.70
CA SER A 207 -10.50 -9.49 -6.71
C SER A 207 -9.10 -8.93 -6.42
N CYS A 208 -8.08 -9.77 -6.47
CA CYS A 208 -6.68 -9.37 -6.36
C CYS A 208 -6.28 -8.32 -7.40
N ILE A 209 -6.71 -8.45 -8.66
CA ILE A 209 -6.41 -7.50 -9.74
C ILE A 209 -7.26 -6.24 -9.58
N ARG A 210 -8.59 -6.42 -9.44
CA ARG A 210 -9.54 -5.30 -9.37
C ARG A 210 -9.35 -4.38 -8.17
N LEU A 211 -8.74 -4.87 -7.09
CA LEU A 211 -8.59 -4.11 -5.85
C LEU A 211 -7.16 -3.71 -5.52
N SER A 212 -6.13 -4.36 -6.09
CA SER A 212 -4.75 -4.01 -5.77
C SER A 212 -4.14 -2.93 -6.65
N GLY A 213 -4.57 -2.85 -7.91
CA GLY A 213 -3.95 -1.98 -8.91
C GLY A 213 -2.47 -2.33 -9.17
N CYS A 214 -2.06 -3.57 -8.88
CA CYS A 214 -0.68 -3.99 -9.04
C CYS A 214 -0.33 -4.16 -10.53
N PRO A 215 0.67 -3.42 -11.08
CA PRO A 215 1.03 -3.53 -12.50
C PRO A 215 1.70 -4.86 -12.85
N SER A 216 2.15 -5.62 -11.85
CA SER A 216 2.79 -6.94 -12.05
C SER A 216 1.80 -8.09 -11.96
N LEU A 217 0.53 -7.83 -11.69
CA LEU A 217 -0.51 -8.84 -11.57
C LEU A 217 -1.40 -8.79 -12.81
N THR A 218 -1.48 -9.93 -13.51
CA THR A 218 -2.24 -10.07 -14.75
C THR A 218 -2.95 -11.42 -14.79
N VAL A 219 -3.50 -11.81 -15.91
CA VAL A 219 -4.14 -13.10 -16.13
C VAL A 219 -3.39 -13.93 -17.16
N LYS A 220 -3.51 -15.25 -17.05
CA LYS A 220 -3.08 -16.23 -18.03
C LYS A 220 -4.17 -17.30 -18.23
N PRO A 221 -4.17 -18.05 -19.34
CA PRO A 221 -5.05 -19.21 -19.49
C PRO A 221 -4.89 -20.19 -18.32
N SER A 222 -5.97 -20.84 -17.92
CA SER A 222 -5.89 -21.92 -16.93
C SER A 222 -5.09 -23.10 -17.50
N PRO A 223 -4.24 -23.75 -16.69
CA PRO A 223 -3.59 -25.00 -17.11
C PRO A 223 -4.57 -26.19 -17.18
N ASP A 224 -5.71 -26.10 -16.51
CA ASP A 224 -6.77 -27.10 -16.58
C ASP A 224 -7.56 -26.93 -17.89
N PRO A 225 -7.55 -27.94 -18.80
CA PRO A 225 -8.25 -27.90 -20.08
C PRO A 225 -9.78 -27.86 -19.96
N LEU A 226 -10.32 -28.25 -18.81
CA LEU A 226 -11.77 -28.21 -18.53
C LEU A 226 -12.23 -26.82 -18.03
N ARG A 227 -11.30 -25.92 -17.82
CA ARG A 227 -11.57 -24.59 -17.26
C ARG A 227 -11.30 -23.49 -18.27
N THR A 228 -12.33 -22.76 -18.64
CA THR A 228 -12.25 -21.64 -19.59
C THR A 228 -11.85 -20.31 -18.96
N ASP A 229 -12.10 -20.15 -17.65
CA ASP A 229 -11.78 -18.91 -16.93
C ASP A 229 -10.27 -18.76 -16.75
N PRO A 230 -9.71 -17.58 -17.05
CA PRO A 230 -8.29 -17.34 -16.86
C PRO A 230 -7.95 -17.32 -15.37
N VAL A 231 -6.70 -17.64 -15.04
CA VAL A 231 -6.15 -17.55 -13.69
C VAL A 231 -5.24 -16.35 -13.53
N ALA A 232 -5.17 -15.81 -12.31
CA ALA A 232 -4.24 -14.71 -12.02
C ALA A 232 -2.79 -15.21 -12.08
N THR A 233 -1.89 -14.33 -12.51
CA THR A 233 -0.44 -14.60 -12.52
C THR A 233 0.35 -13.35 -12.20
N VAL A 234 1.55 -13.51 -11.64
CA VAL A 234 2.46 -12.42 -11.31
C VAL A 234 3.65 -12.46 -12.25
N ILE A 235 3.88 -11.38 -12.99
CA ILE A 235 4.99 -11.27 -13.94
C ILE A 235 6.29 -10.81 -13.26
N GLU A 236 7.41 -10.85 -13.99
CA GLU A 236 8.76 -10.59 -13.46
C GLU A 236 8.98 -9.18 -12.91
N SER A 237 8.14 -8.21 -13.26
CA SER A 237 8.21 -6.85 -12.71
C SER A 237 7.83 -6.74 -11.22
N CYS A 238 7.41 -7.84 -10.59
CA CYS A 238 7.06 -7.90 -9.17
C CYS A 238 8.20 -7.36 -8.29
N VAL A 239 7.86 -6.46 -7.38
CA VAL A 239 8.79 -5.83 -6.43
C VAL A 239 8.77 -6.46 -5.03
N GLY A 240 8.03 -7.54 -4.85
CA GLY A 240 7.99 -8.30 -3.59
C GLY A 240 7.32 -7.58 -2.42
N CYS A 241 6.39 -6.67 -2.65
CA CYS A 241 5.73 -5.91 -1.57
C CYS A 241 4.60 -6.69 -0.85
N GLY A 242 4.08 -7.77 -1.44
CA GLY A 242 3.03 -8.61 -0.84
C GLY A 242 1.61 -8.06 -0.89
N LEU A 243 1.40 -6.83 -1.37
CA LEU A 243 0.10 -6.18 -1.34
C LEU A 243 -1.01 -6.96 -2.06
N CYS A 244 -0.69 -7.63 -3.15
CA CYS A 244 -1.67 -8.42 -3.92
C CYS A 244 -2.28 -9.55 -3.07
N GLY A 245 -1.48 -10.28 -2.31
CA GLY A 245 -1.93 -11.32 -1.39
C GLY A 245 -2.75 -10.74 -0.22
N GLU A 246 -2.28 -9.65 0.40
CA GLU A 246 -3.02 -8.95 1.46
C GLU A 246 -4.40 -8.47 1.00
N VAL A 247 -4.48 -7.91 -0.20
CA VAL A 247 -5.76 -7.44 -0.78
C VAL A 247 -6.68 -8.62 -1.06
N ALA A 248 -6.17 -9.68 -1.67
CA ALA A 248 -6.96 -10.86 -2.00
C ALA A 248 -7.47 -11.56 -0.74
N HIS A 249 -6.64 -11.66 0.30
CA HIS A 249 -7.05 -12.22 1.58
C HIS A 249 -8.12 -11.35 2.26
N ALA A 250 -7.95 -10.04 2.31
CA ALA A 250 -8.90 -9.13 2.92
C ALA A 250 -10.27 -9.09 2.19
N ALA A 251 -10.26 -9.34 0.86
CA ALA A 251 -11.47 -9.28 0.04
C ALA A 251 -12.28 -10.59 0.03
N VAL A 252 -11.59 -11.74 -0.10
CA VAL A 252 -12.23 -13.05 -0.37
C VAL A 252 -11.51 -14.23 0.31
N LEU A 253 -10.62 -13.97 1.26
CA LEU A 253 -9.81 -14.99 1.94
C LEU A 253 -9.05 -15.92 0.96
N CYS A 254 -8.56 -15.36 -0.15
CA CYS A 254 -7.93 -16.11 -1.23
C CYS A 254 -6.65 -16.82 -0.75
N PRO A 255 -6.55 -18.16 -0.91
CA PRO A 255 -5.40 -18.96 -0.49
C PRO A 255 -4.32 -19.09 -1.56
N SER A 256 -4.55 -18.60 -2.79
CA SER A 256 -3.71 -18.92 -3.96
C SER A 256 -2.36 -18.19 -3.98
N PHE A 257 -2.16 -17.17 -3.16
CA PHE A 257 -0.89 -16.44 -3.16
C PHE A 257 0.17 -17.14 -2.35
N TYR A 258 1.35 -17.31 -2.94
CA TYR A 258 2.54 -17.80 -2.25
C TYR A 258 3.70 -16.81 -2.33
N ARG A 259 4.61 -16.90 -1.37
CA ARG A 259 5.87 -16.16 -1.34
C ARG A 259 7.01 -17.06 -1.74
N ALA A 260 7.84 -16.61 -2.67
CA ALA A 260 9.07 -17.27 -3.07
C ALA A 260 10.29 -16.38 -2.87
N GLU A 261 11.45 -16.96 -2.66
CA GLU A 261 12.73 -16.27 -2.57
C GLU A 261 13.62 -16.70 -3.72
N ILE A 262 13.96 -15.77 -4.59
CA ILE A 262 14.89 -15.99 -5.67
C ILE A 262 16.30 -15.68 -5.16
N VAL A 263 17.16 -16.68 -5.17
CA VAL A 263 18.56 -16.57 -4.74
C VAL A 263 19.46 -16.48 -5.96
N ARG A 264 20.27 -15.39 -6.03
CA ARG A 264 21.34 -15.25 -7.01
C ARG A 264 22.69 -15.41 -6.30
N ASN A 265 23.71 -15.91 -7.00
CA ASN A 265 25.00 -16.28 -6.44
C ASN A 265 24.81 -17.25 -5.25
N ALA A 266 24.02 -18.32 -5.48
CA ALA A 266 23.72 -19.34 -4.48
C ALA A 266 25.00 -19.99 -3.96
N THR A 267 25.13 -20.10 -2.63
CA THR A 267 26.25 -20.79 -1.97
C THR A 267 26.16 -22.32 -2.18
N ALA A 268 27.23 -23.03 -1.86
CA ALA A 268 27.21 -24.50 -1.87
C ALA A 268 26.13 -25.05 -0.92
N TRP A 269 25.93 -24.38 0.21
CA TRP A 269 24.89 -24.74 1.19
C TRP A 269 23.46 -24.53 0.63
N ASP A 270 23.21 -23.40 -0.04
CA ASP A 270 21.90 -23.17 -0.69
C ASP A 270 21.57 -24.28 -1.69
N ARG A 271 22.56 -24.66 -2.51
CA ARG A 271 22.42 -25.76 -3.50
C ARG A 271 22.20 -27.11 -2.84
N ALA A 272 22.90 -27.41 -1.77
CA ALA A 272 22.73 -28.64 -1.03
C ALA A 272 21.33 -28.73 -0.38
N LEU A 273 20.91 -27.66 0.28
CA LEU A 273 19.59 -27.57 0.91
C LEU A 273 18.46 -27.65 -0.13
N PHE A 274 18.62 -27.02 -1.29
CA PHE A 274 17.67 -27.10 -2.39
C PHE A 274 17.53 -28.56 -2.88
N ARG A 275 18.64 -29.27 -3.12
CA ARG A 275 18.63 -30.69 -3.53
C ARG A 275 17.93 -31.55 -2.50
N LEU A 276 18.24 -31.36 -1.21
CA LEU A 276 17.60 -32.13 -0.13
C LEU A 276 16.08 -31.90 -0.11
N ARG A 277 15.64 -30.65 -0.21
CA ARG A 277 14.21 -30.30 -0.27
C ARG A 277 13.53 -30.95 -1.47
N GLN A 278 14.14 -30.90 -2.66
CA GLN A 278 13.59 -31.56 -3.87
C GLN A 278 13.48 -33.05 -3.71
N THR A 279 14.49 -33.72 -3.11
CA THR A 279 14.46 -35.16 -2.83
C THR A 279 13.31 -35.51 -1.88
N VAL A 280 13.14 -34.75 -0.79
CA VAL A 280 12.05 -34.97 0.19
C VAL A 280 10.68 -34.77 -0.45
N ILE A 281 10.50 -33.71 -1.23
CA ILE A 281 9.24 -33.42 -1.93
C ILE A 281 8.94 -34.53 -2.95
N GLY A 282 9.92 -34.96 -3.74
CA GLY A 282 9.76 -36.07 -4.69
C GLY A 282 9.41 -37.38 -4.00
N TRP A 283 10.01 -37.67 -2.85
CA TRP A 283 9.73 -38.86 -2.06
C TRP A 283 8.32 -38.89 -1.44
N LEU A 284 7.82 -37.71 -1.04
CA LEU A 284 6.45 -37.60 -0.51
C LEU A 284 5.35 -37.65 -1.58
N GLY A 285 5.72 -37.91 -2.84
CA GLY A 285 4.75 -38.16 -3.92
C GLY A 285 4.00 -36.94 -4.40
N GLY A 286 4.47 -35.74 -3.99
CA GLY A 286 3.83 -34.51 -4.36
C GLY A 286 4.58 -33.81 -5.47
N TYR A 287 4.10 -33.38 -6.48
CA TYR A 287 4.49 -32.31 -7.37
C TYR A 287 5.66 -32.60 -8.35
N ASN A 288 5.32 -33.09 -9.52
CA ASN A 288 6.16 -33.01 -10.72
C ASN A 288 6.16 -31.56 -11.31
N GLY A 289 6.38 -30.56 -10.48
CA GLY A 289 6.56 -29.18 -10.93
C GLY A 289 7.92 -29.01 -11.58
N LYS A 290 7.98 -28.94 -12.90
CA LYS A 290 9.15 -28.40 -13.60
C LYS A 290 9.35 -26.96 -13.16
N VAL A 291 10.19 -26.72 -12.18
CA VAL A 291 10.69 -25.38 -11.89
C VAL A 291 11.61 -25.04 -13.05
N ALA A 292 11.17 -24.16 -13.94
CA ALA A 292 12.02 -23.59 -14.98
C ALA A 292 13.21 -22.89 -14.29
N ALA A 293 14.41 -23.23 -14.73
CA ALA A 293 15.69 -22.71 -14.26
C ALA A 293 15.88 -21.22 -14.60
#